data_60f61e7ed08c02867b777c16db7ccd1a
#
_entry.id   60f61e7ed08c02867b777c16db7ccd1a
#
_cell.length_a   1.000
_cell.length_b   1.000
_cell.length_c   1.000
_cell.angle_alpha   90.00
_cell.angle_beta   90.00
_cell.angle_gamma   90.00
#
_symmetry.space_group_name_H-M   'P 1'
#
loop_
_entity.id
_entity.type
_entity.pdbx_description
1 polymer ?
#
loop_
_entity_poly.entity_id
_entity_poly.type
_entity_poly.pdbx_seq_one_letter_code
_entity_poly.pdbx_strand_id
1 'polypeptide(L)'
;ISDGFKQKFQENSPKEIIGFLNDYMGRMVECVTLSHGNIDKFEGDAVMAVWGILRDESLDFELLPDSDPRKKELEEKHKQHVREDAINAVRGTIAMRYALMKYNKDAEAFTKAHENEPLATYKPHIRIGCGLNTGRATCGIMGGQDKMEYTSIGDAVNFASRTESSNKPCGTDILITEDTYQLLRNEYIRNEDNNFTIPQENLANEIVVERIPVEFEVKGKGAQHFYGVVNMPGFSIEEFFRQGNKDFTADPDCVKAVGPTGPKTLNEVRNMLGIPIPDFEKVNLNEEENKIQVKQ
;
A
#
# COMPACT_ATOMS: atom_id res chain seq x y z
N ILE A 1 -6.79 8.66 12.91
CA ILE A 1 -6.48 9.86 13.73
C ILE A 1 -6.87 9.57 15.17
N SER A 2 -5.95 9.72 16.14
CA SER A 2 -6.21 9.40 17.55
C SER A 2 -7.35 10.26 18.13
N ASP A 3 -8.10 9.73 19.12
CA ASP A 3 -9.19 10.48 19.76
C ASP A 3 -8.69 11.76 20.45
N GLY A 4 -7.47 11.76 20.96
CA GLY A 4 -6.84 12.97 21.49
C GLY A 4 -6.61 14.06 20.44
N PHE A 5 -6.42 13.67 19.20
CA PHE A 5 -6.34 14.59 18.07
C PHE A 5 -7.72 15.20 17.75
N LYS A 6 -8.78 14.39 17.71
CA LYS A 6 -10.14 14.88 17.51
C LYS A 6 -10.54 15.91 18.55
N GLN A 7 -10.19 15.69 19.82
CA GLN A 7 -10.52 16.60 20.90
C GLN A 7 -9.75 17.93 20.79
N LYS A 8 -8.47 17.90 20.41
CA LYS A 8 -7.66 19.12 20.21
C LYS A 8 -8.05 19.85 18.91
N PHE A 9 -8.51 19.16 17.89
CA PHE A 9 -8.94 19.76 16.61
C PHE A 9 -10.34 20.36 16.65
N GLN A 10 -11.21 19.98 17.57
CA GLN A 10 -12.51 20.68 17.76
C GLN A 10 -12.33 22.15 18.13
N GLU A 11 -11.15 22.52 18.62
CA GLU A 11 -10.78 23.89 19.04
C GLU A 11 -9.94 24.65 17.99
N ASN A 12 -9.48 23.99 16.92
CA ASN A 12 -8.57 24.56 15.93
C ASN A 12 -9.24 24.94 14.61
N SER A 13 -8.59 25.86 13.89
CA SER A 13 -9.13 26.39 12.65
C SER A 13 -9.14 25.32 11.54
N PRO A 14 -10.16 25.24 10.69
CA PRO A 14 -10.21 24.35 9.53
C PRO A 14 -8.98 24.44 8.62
N LYS A 15 -8.32 25.60 8.59
CA LYS A 15 -7.11 25.84 7.80
C LYS A 15 -5.95 24.96 8.22
N GLU A 16 -5.81 24.67 9.52
CA GLU A 16 -4.73 23.83 10.05
C GLU A 16 -4.95 22.35 9.73
N ILE A 17 -6.21 21.91 9.79
CA ILE A 17 -6.58 20.55 9.39
C ILE A 17 -6.25 20.34 7.91
N ILE A 18 -6.62 21.27 7.05
CA ILE A 18 -6.31 21.22 5.62
C ILE A 18 -4.79 21.27 5.39
N GLY A 19 -4.06 22.11 6.11
CA GLY A 19 -2.61 22.21 6.03
C GLY A 19 -1.92 20.89 6.38
N PHE A 20 -2.37 20.24 7.45
CA PHE A 20 -1.89 18.91 7.86
C PHE A 20 -2.19 17.85 6.79
N LEU A 21 -3.44 17.77 6.32
CA LEU A 21 -3.83 16.80 5.30
C LEU A 21 -3.04 16.99 4.00
N ASN A 22 -2.82 18.23 3.58
CA ASN A 22 -2.04 18.51 2.38
C ASN A 22 -0.56 18.09 2.51
N ASP A 23 0.09 18.30 3.68
CA ASP A 23 1.46 17.85 3.91
C ASP A 23 1.53 16.31 3.87
N TYR A 24 0.63 15.63 4.59
CA TYR A 24 0.55 14.18 4.59
C TYR A 24 0.28 13.60 3.19
N MET A 25 -0.78 14.07 2.54
CA MET A 25 -1.19 13.58 1.21
C MET A 25 -0.12 13.87 0.16
N GLY A 26 0.53 15.03 0.21
CA GLY A 26 1.61 15.38 -0.71
C GLY A 26 2.74 14.36 -0.67
N ARG A 27 3.14 13.90 0.53
CA ARG A 27 4.17 12.87 0.69
C ARG A 27 3.72 11.51 0.14
N MET A 28 2.45 11.13 0.33
CA MET A 28 1.92 9.88 -0.19
C MET A 28 1.81 9.91 -1.72
N VAL A 29 1.34 11.03 -2.27
CA VAL A 29 1.28 11.25 -3.73
C VAL A 29 2.67 11.16 -4.37
N GLU A 30 3.69 11.76 -3.76
CA GLU A 30 5.07 11.66 -4.25
C GLU A 30 5.54 10.20 -4.30
N CYS A 31 5.28 9.40 -3.26
CA CYS A 31 5.62 7.97 -3.26
C CYS A 31 4.91 7.19 -4.37
N VAL A 32 3.63 7.47 -4.62
CA VAL A 32 2.87 6.85 -5.72
C VAL A 32 3.46 7.23 -7.07
N THR A 33 3.68 8.52 -7.29
CA THR A 33 4.19 9.04 -8.58
C THR A 33 5.58 8.51 -8.90
N LEU A 34 6.49 8.54 -7.92
CA LEU A 34 7.87 8.05 -8.10
C LEU A 34 7.94 6.53 -8.28
N SER A 35 6.92 5.79 -7.85
CA SER A 35 6.78 4.36 -8.12
C SER A 35 5.95 4.05 -9.38
N HIS A 36 5.76 5.02 -10.27
CA HIS A 36 5.00 4.89 -11.52
C HIS A 36 3.51 4.56 -11.34
N GLY A 37 2.94 4.89 -10.18
CA GLY A 37 1.51 4.81 -9.92
C GLY A 37 0.78 6.09 -10.29
N ASN A 38 -0.53 6.01 -10.33
CA ASN A 38 -1.41 7.14 -10.60
C ASN A 38 -2.40 7.29 -9.44
N ILE A 39 -2.63 8.53 -9.01
CA ILE A 39 -3.69 8.81 -8.04
C ILE A 39 -5.02 8.74 -8.76
N ASP A 40 -5.91 7.89 -8.27
CA ASP A 40 -7.30 7.81 -8.73
C ASP A 40 -8.13 8.91 -8.04
N LYS A 41 -8.18 8.89 -6.72
CA LYS A 41 -8.91 9.89 -5.93
C LYS A 41 -8.45 9.94 -4.48
N PHE A 42 -8.92 10.97 -3.78
CA PHE A 42 -8.86 11.06 -2.32
C PHE A 42 -10.24 10.76 -1.73
N GLU A 43 -10.27 9.92 -0.70
CA GLU A 43 -11.49 9.57 0.04
C GLU A 43 -11.29 9.94 1.52
N GLY A 44 -11.63 11.18 1.89
CA GLY A 44 -11.33 11.73 3.20
C GLY A 44 -9.82 11.86 3.41
N ASP A 45 -9.26 11.08 4.33
CA ASP A 45 -7.82 11.00 4.61
C ASP A 45 -7.13 9.83 3.90
N ALA A 46 -7.85 9.08 3.07
CA ALA A 46 -7.33 7.99 2.29
C ALA A 46 -6.94 8.41 0.86
N VAL A 47 -5.95 7.72 0.31
CA VAL A 47 -5.48 7.88 -1.06
C VAL A 47 -5.72 6.58 -1.82
N MET A 48 -6.53 6.63 -2.87
CA MET A 48 -6.68 5.55 -3.83
C MET A 48 -5.69 5.75 -4.97
N ALA A 49 -4.85 4.76 -5.21
CA ALA A 49 -3.85 4.78 -6.26
C ALA A 49 -3.89 3.48 -7.08
N VAL A 50 -3.50 3.57 -8.34
CA VAL A 50 -3.52 2.46 -9.29
C VAL A 50 -2.24 2.44 -10.13
N TRP A 51 -1.78 1.25 -10.46
CA TRP A 51 -0.64 0.99 -11.33
C TRP A 51 -1.12 0.26 -12.59
N GLY A 52 -0.50 0.54 -13.73
CA GLY A 52 -0.77 -0.15 -14.99
C GLY A 52 -1.91 0.42 -15.85
N ILE A 53 -2.57 1.51 -15.43
CA ILE A 53 -3.71 2.07 -16.18
C ILE A 53 -3.32 2.98 -17.36
N LEU A 54 -2.10 3.49 -17.40
CA LEU A 54 -1.63 4.39 -18.46
C LEU A 54 -0.69 3.69 -19.46
N ARG A 55 -0.69 2.36 -19.51
CA ARG A 55 0.07 1.64 -20.51
C ARG A 55 -0.71 1.58 -21.82
N ASP A 56 -0.01 1.80 -22.92
CA ASP A 56 -0.53 1.74 -24.29
C ASP A 56 -0.68 0.28 -24.76
N GLU A 57 -1.08 -0.61 -23.87
CA GLU A 57 -1.24 -2.01 -24.11
C GLU A 57 -2.69 -2.38 -24.19
N SER A 58 -3.13 -2.69 -25.39
CA SER A 58 -4.45 -3.28 -25.55
C SER A 58 -4.46 -4.70 -25.00
N LEU A 59 -5.54 -5.08 -24.30
CA LEU A 59 -5.84 -6.47 -24.01
C LEU A 59 -6.36 -7.21 -25.29
N ASP A 60 -6.14 -6.64 -26.46
CA ASP A 60 -6.61 -7.18 -27.74
C ASP A 60 -6.06 -8.56 -28.04
N PHE A 61 -4.96 -8.97 -27.39
CA PHE A 61 -4.48 -10.34 -27.47
C PHE A 61 -5.53 -11.38 -27.00
N GLU A 62 -6.45 -10.99 -26.13
CA GLU A 62 -7.56 -11.87 -25.70
C GLU A 62 -8.56 -12.13 -26.83
N LEU A 63 -8.68 -11.20 -27.78
CA LEU A 63 -9.53 -11.30 -28.95
C LEU A 63 -8.86 -12.04 -30.11
N LEU A 64 -7.54 -12.26 -30.04
CA LEU A 64 -6.81 -12.98 -31.06
C LEU A 64 -7.11 -14.47 -30.98
N PRO A 65 -7.25 -15.16 -32.15
CA PRO A 65 -7.35 -16.62 -32.20
C PRO A 65 -6.12 -17.28 -31.55
N ASP A 66 -6.28 -18.44 -30.95
CA ASP A 66 -5.18 -19.20 -30.35
C ASP A 66 -4.06 -19.57 -31.32
N SER A 67 -4.40 -19.63 -32.63
CA SER A 67 -3.44 -19.87 -33.72
C SER A 67 -2.61 -18.65 -34.12
N ASP A 68 -2.94 -17.45 -33.64
CA ASP A 68 -2.17 -16.23 -33.95
C ASP A 68 -0.85 -16.20 -33.16
N PRO A 69 0.31 -16.21 -33.84
CA PRO A 69 1.61 -16.24 -33.18
C PRO A 69 1.86 -15.02 -32.24
N ARG A 70 1.20 -13.89 -32.49
CA ARG A 70 1.35 -12.67 -31.69
C ARG A 70 0.67 -12.80 -30.32
N LYS A 71 -0.38 -13.65 -30.22
CA LYS A 71 -1.15 -13.81 -28.98
C LYS A 71 -0.27 -14.16 -27.80
N LYS A 72 0.59 -15.18 -27.96
CA LYS A 72 1.48 -15.63 -26.88
C LYS A 72 2.50 -14.58 -26.48
N GLU A 73 3.08 -13.89 -27.45
CA GLU A 73 4.06 -12.83 -27.18
C GLU A 73 3.43 -11.66 -26.41
N LEU A 74 2.26 -11.20 -26.82
CA LEU A 74 1.53 -10.12 -26.16
C LEU A 74 1.05 -10.52 -24.75
N GLU A 75 0.61 -11.76 -24.58
CA GLU A 75 0.23 -12.29 -23.26
C GLU A 75 1.42 -12.31 -22.29
N GLU A 76 2.58 -12.81 -22.72
CA GLU A 76 3.79 -12.81 -21.88
C GLU A 76 4.27 -11.40 -21.54
N LYS A 77 4.22 -10.50 -22.51
CA LYS A 77 4.53 -9.09 -22.28
C LYS A 77 3.59 -8.45 -21.26
N HIS A 78 2.29 -8.72 -21.38
CA HIS A 78 1.29 -8.24 -20.43
C HIS A 78 1.55 -8.79 -19.02
N LYS A 79 1.82 -10.08 -18.86
CA LYS A 79 2.19 -10.69 -17.57
C LYS A 79 3.40 -10.04 -16.94
N GLN A 80 4.43 -9.75 -17.73
CA GLN A 80 5.63 -9.07 -17.26
C GLN A 80 5.28 -7.66 -16.75
N HIS A 81 4.48 -6.89 -17.48
CA HIS A 81 4.09 -5.55 -17.07
C HIS A 81 3.24 -5.54 -15.80
N VAL A 82 2.28 -6.45 -15.66
CA VAL A 82 1.47 -6.59 -14.44
C VAL A 82 2.36 -6.91 -13.23
N ARG A 83 3.38 -7.76 -13.43
CA ARG A 83 4.37 -8.06 -12.40
C ARG A 83 5.21 -6.84 -12.01
N GLU A 84 5.71 -6.09 -12.98
CA GLU A 84 6.46 -4.86 -12.74
C GLU A 84 5.62 -3.82 -11.98
N ASP A 85 4.34 -3.69 -12.32
CA ASP A 85 3.40 -2.82 -11.62
C ASP A 85 3.19 -3.25 -10.17
N ALA A 86 3.05 -4.55 -9.90
CA ALA A 86 2.95 -5.08 -8.54
C ALA A 86 4.22 -4.78 -7.71
N ILE A 87 5.42 -4.96 -8.30
CA ILE A 87 6.70 -4.62 -7.66
C ILE A 87 6.79 -3.12 -7.38
N ASN A 88 6.39 -2.29 -8.34
CA ASN A 88 6.40 -0.84 -8.19
C ASN A 88 5.41 -0.36 -7.12
N ALA A 89 4.23 -0.98 -7.03
CA ALA A 89 3.28 -0.69 -5.97
C ALA A 89 3.84 -1.02 -4.57
N VAL A 90 4.51 -2.17 -4.40
CA VAL A 90 5.20 -2.51 -3.14
C VAL A 90 6.31 -1.51 -2.85
N ARG A 91 7.11 -1.13 -3.85
CA ARG A 91 8.16 -0.12 -3.69
C ARG A 91 7.61 1.23 -3.22
N GLY A 92 6.49 1.66 -3.80
CA GLY A 92 5.78 2.88 -3.39
C GLY A 92 5.31 2.83 -1.93
N THR A 93 4.74 1.71 -1.48
CA THR A 93 4.28 1.57 -0.08
C THR A 93 5.43 1.48 0.92
N ILE A 94 6.56 0.88 0.56
CA ILE A 94 7.77 0.91 1.38
C ILE A 94 8.32 2.35 1.49
N ALA A 95 8.29 3.11 0.41
CA ALA A 95 8.64 4.54 0.45
C ALA A 95 7.68 5.34 1.34
N MET A 96 6.38 5.01 1.35
CA MET A 96 5.40 5.62 2.26
C MET A 96 5.73 5.33 3.73
N ARG A 97 6.18 4.11 4.06
CA ARG A 97 6.65 3.79 5.43
C ARG A 97 7.78 4.72 5.87
N TYR A 98 8.78 4.92 5.02
CA TYR A 98 9.85 5.90 5.30
C TYR A 98 9.30 7.33 5.47
N ALA A 99 8.48 7.78 4.52
CA ALA A 99 7.91 9.13 4.54
C ALA A 99 7.06 9.38 5.80
N LEU A 100 6.31 8.36 6.25
CA LEU A 100 5.55 8.40 7.48
C LEU A 100 6.44 8.52 8.72
N MET A 101 7.50 7.71 8.81
CA MET A 101 8.43 7.79 9.93
C MET A 101 9.11 9.15 10.00
N LYS A 102 9.52 9.68 8.85
CA LYS A 102 10.11 11.02 8.75
C LYS A 102 9.11 12.10 9.19
N TYR A 103 7.86 12.01 8.72
CA TYR A 103 6.79 12.91 9.15
C TYR A 103 6.60 12.88 10.67
N ASN A 104 6.47 11.69 11.27
CA ASN A 104 6.27 11.55 12.71
C ASN A 104 7.45 12.08 13.53
N LYS A 105 8.69 11.82 13.10
CA LYS A 105 9.89 12.38 13.72
C LYS A 105 9.89 13.91 13.68
N ASP A 106 9.55 14.50 12.54
CA ASP A 106 9.47 15.96 12.40
C ASP A 106 8.33 16.56 13.24
N ALA A 107 7.19 15.85 13.31
CA ALA A 107 6.05 16.26 14.11
C ALA A 107 6.35 16.27 15.62
N GLU A 108 7.08 15.25 16.11
CA GLU A 108 7.53 15.19 17.49
C GLU A 108 8.50 16.31 17.83
N ALA A 109 9.50 16.53 16.96
CA ALA A 109 10.48 17.62 17.12
C ALA A 109 9.79 18.99 17.12
N PHE A 110 8.84 19.20 16.22
CA PHE A 110 8.04 20.44 16.15
C PHE A 110 7.22 20.64 17.42
N THR A 111 6.49 19.64 17.87
CA THR A 111 5.65 19.70 19.07
C THR A 111 6.49 20.02 20.31
N LYS A 112 7.68 19.40 20.45
CA LYS A 112 8.60 19.66 21.55
C LYS A 112 9.16 21.08 21.52
N ALA A 113 9.48 21.61 20.34
CA ALA A 113 10.00 22.96 20.17
C ALA A 113 8.96 24.06 20.53
N HIS A 114 7.65 23.74 20.41
CA HIS A 114 6.54 24.67 20.61
C HIS A 114 5.66 24.27 21.80
N GLU A 115 6.22 23.58 22.79
CA GLU A 115 5.50 23.01 23.94
C GLU A 115 4.70 24.04 24.73
N ASN A 116 5.15 25.30 24.75
CA ASN A 116 4.51 26.42 25.45
C ASN A 116 3.72 27.36 24.55
N GLU A 117 3.53 27.01 23.28
CA GLU A 117 2.82 27.84 22.31
C GLU A 117 1.34 27.42 22.14
N PRO A 118 0.51 28.29 21.50
CA PRO A 118 -0.88 27.95 21.23
C PRO A 118 -1.07 26.66 20.44
N LEU A 119 -2.22 26.01 20.63
CA LEU A 119 -2.61 24.73 19.99
C LEU A 119 -2.51 24.71 18.46
N ALA A 120 -2.50 25.89 17.82
CA ALA A 120 -2.31 26.06 16.38
C ALA A 120 -1.02 25.43 15.82
N THR A 121 -0.06 25.10 16.68
CA THR A 121 1.24 24.53 16.29
C THR A 121 1.34 23.01 16.46
N TYR A 122 0.28 22.35 16.91
CA TYR A 122 0.29 20.91 17.15
C TYR A 122 0.28 20.09 15.83
N LYS A 123 1.28 19.21 15.67
CA LYS A 123 1.30 18.22 14.60
C LYS A 123 1.01 16.84 15.17
N PRO A 124 0.00 16.12 14.62
CA PRO A 124 -0.36 14.80 15.13
C PRO A 124 0.67 13.74 14.74
N HIS A 125 0.85 12.76 15.61
CA HIS A 125 1.46 11.49 15.23
C HIS A 125 0.45 10.66 14.45
N ILE A 126 0.80 10.18 13.27
CA ILE A 126 -0.10 9.45 12.36
C ILE A 126 0.37 8.02 12.12
N ARG A 127 -0.56 7.16 11.78
CA ARG A 127 -0.35 5.81 11.29
C ARG A 127 -1.13 5.65 9.99
N ILE A 128 -0.60 4.87 9.07
CA ILE A 128 -1.26 4.51 7.82
C ILE A 128 -1.36 2.98 7.71
N GLY A 129 -2.38 2.53 6.98
CA GLY A 129 -2.48 1.19 6.44
C GLY A 129 -2.42 1.27 4.93
N CYS A 130 -1.63 0.40 4.29
CA CYS A 130 -1.60 0.25 2.85
C CYS A 130 -2.14 -1.14 2.49
N GLY A 131 -3.14 -1.20 1.61
CA GLY A 131 -3.69 -2.45 1.09
C GLY A 131 -3.49 -2.54 -0.41
N LEU A 132 -2.76 -3.56 -0.88
CA LEU A 132 -2.53 -3.78 -2.30
C LEU A 132 -3.25 -5.03 -2.78
N ASN A 133 -3.97 -4.87 -3.87
CA ASN A 133 -4.61 -5.96 -4.56
C ASN A 133 -4.39 -5.84 -6.07
N THR A 134 -4.18 -6.96 -6.74
CA THR A 134 -4.09 -7.03 -8.19
C THR A 134 -5.31 -7.72 -8.76
N GLY A 135 -5.87 -7.15 -9.80
CA GLY A 135 -7.05 -7.72 -10.45
C GLY A 135 -7.55 -6.84 -11.58
N ARG A 136 -8.51 -7.34 -12.32
CA ARG A 136 -9.18 -6.59 -13.39
C ARG A 136 -10.07 -5.49 -12.81
N ALA A 137 -9.95 -4.30 -13.34
CA ALA A 137 -10.80 -3.17 -13.04
C ALA A 137 -11.23 -2.48 -14.34
N THR A 138 -12.40 -1.85 -14.31
CA THR A 138 -12.81 -0.98 -15.39
C THR A 138 -12.35 0.44 -15.07
N CYS A 139 -11.53 1.01 -15.94
CA CYS A 139 -11.01 2.36 -15.79
C CYS A 139 -11.58 3.25 -16.88
N GLY A 140 -12.01 4.46 -16.52
CA GLY A 140 -12.58 5.37 -17.49
C GLY A 140 -13.12 6.64 -16.86
N ILE A 141 -13.58 7.54 -17.73
CA ILE A 141 -14.22 8.78 -17.32
C ILE A 141 -15.66 8.48 -16.94
N MET A 142 -16.01 8.80 -15.70
CA MET A 142 -17.35 8.61 -15.16
C MET A 142 -17.88 9.94 -14.57
N GLY A 143 -19.16 10.19 -14.74
CA GLY A 143 -19.82 11.36 -14.18
C GLY A 143 -21.00 11.87 -15.00
N GLY A 144 -21.48 13.05 -14.65
CA GLY A 144 -22.53 13.81 -15.35
C GLY A 144 -21.96 14.99 -16.10
N GLN A 145 -22.87 15.84 -16.65
CA GLN A 145 -22.49 17.01 -17.44
C GLN A 145 -21.64 18.03 -16.65
N ASP A 146 -21.86 18.13 -15.34
CA ASP A 146 -21.21 19.15 -14.51
C ASP A 146 -19.94 18.65 -13.80
N LYS A 147 -19.73 17.32 -13.72
CA LYS A 147 -18.56 16.75 -13.08
C LYS A 147 -18.20 15.39 -13.68
N MET A 148 -17.01 15.29 -14.20
CA MET A 148 -16.42 14.05 -14.70
C MET A 148 -15.14 13.75 -13.96
N GLU A 149 -14.94 12.49 -13.58
CA GLU A 149 -13.71 11.98 -12.95
C GLU A 149 -13.24 10.75 -13.70
N TYR A 150 -11.93 10.64 -13.92
CA TYR A 150 -11.34 9.40 -14.34
C TYR A 150 -11.20 8.50 -13.11
N THR A 151 -11.76 7.32 -13.13
CA THR A 151 -11.75 6.43 -11.97
C THR A 151 -11.74 4.96 -12.37
N SER A 152 -11.31 4.15 -11.43
CA SER A 152 -11.27 2.69 -11.55
C SER A 152 -12.37 2.08 -10.68
N ILE A 153 -13.13 1.14 -11.25
CA ILE A 153 -14.20 0.43 -10.54
C ILE A 153 -14.10 -1.09 -10.76
N GLY A 154 -14.58 -1.85 -9.81
CA GLY A 154 -14.68 -3.31 -9.88
C GLY A 154 -14.37 -3.99 -8.55
N ASP A 155 -14.56 -5.30 -8.52
CA ASP A 155 -14.31 -6.12 -7.33
C ASP A 155 -12.86 -6.02 -6.85
N ALA A 156 -11.91 -5.87 -7.78
CA ALA A 156 -10.51 -5.70 -7.45
C ALA A 156 -10.24 -4.43 -6.62
N VAL A 157 -10.95 -3.35 -6.92
CA VAL A 157 -10.87 -2.07 -6.19
C VAL A 157 -11.46 -2.21 -4.78
N ASN A 158 -12.66 -2.79 -4.69
CA ASN A 158 -13.31 -3.06 -3.40
C ASN A 158 -12.43 -3.96 -2.51
N PHE A 159 -11.76 -4.93 -3.13
CA PHE A 159 -10.89 -5.84 -2.39
C PHE A 159 -9.60 -5.16 -1.92
N ALA A 160 -9.05 -4.20 -2.65
CA ALA A 160 -7.94 -3.36 -2.18
C ALA A 160 -8.33 -2.56 -0.93
N SER A 161 -9.51 -1.95 -0.91
CA SER A 161 -10.03 -1.23 0.26
C SER A 161 -10.21 -2.14 1.50
N ARG A 162 -10.71 -3.36 1.30
CA ARG A 162 -10.80 -4.37 2.38
C ARG A 162 -9.42 -4.80 2.87
N THR A 163 -8.46 -4.94 1.98
CA THR A 163 -7.07 -5.27 2.33
C THR A 163 -6.46 -4.16 3.18
N GLU A 164 -6.70 -2.90 2.83
CA GLU A 164 -6.27 -1.75 3.65
C GLU A 164 -6.85 -1.84 5.05
N SER A 165 -8.17 -1.98 5.18
CA SER A 165 -8.87 -2.03 6.47
C SER A 165 -8.42 -3.22 7.33
N SER A 166 -7.93 -4.30 6.71
CA SER A 166 -7.40 -5.49 7.39
C SER A 166 -6.03 -5.27 8.03
N ASN A 167 -5.31 -4.18 7.71
CA ASN A 167 -4.03 -3.86 8.38
C ASN A 167 -4.18 -3.78 9.90
N LYS A 168 -5.26 -3.16 10.38
CA LYS A 168 -5.48 -2.96 11.81
C LYS A 168 -5.65 -4.29 12.57
N PRO A 169 -6.57 -5.21 12.20
CA PRO A 169 -6.67 -6.51 12.86
C PRO A 169 -5.45 -7.41 12.62
N CYS A 170 -4.75 -7.29 11.50
CA CYS A 170 -3.54 -8.06 11.21
C CYS A 170 -2.27 -7.48 11.88
N GLY A 171 -2.35 -6.31 12.48
CA GLY A 171 -1.21 -5.65 13.11
C GLY A 171 -0.08 -5.36 12.12
N THR A 172 -0.43 -4.76 10.98
CA THR A 172 0.50 -4.43 9.89
C THR A 172 0.31 -2.99 9.43
N ASP A 173 1.24 -2.49 8.64
CA ASP A 173 1.14 -1.22 7.92
C ASP A 173 0.97 -1.42 6.41
N ILE A 174 1.47 -2.55 5.87
CA ILE A 174 1.37 -2.89 4.45
C ILE A 174 0.91 -4.33 4.31
N LEU A 175 -0.26 -4.53 3.71
CA LEU A 175 -0.81 -5.83 3.34
C LEU A 175 -0.92 -5.98 1.84
N ILE A 176 -0.61 -7.16 1.35
CA ILE A 176 -0.88 -7.59 -0.02
C ILE A 176 -1.77 -8.82 -0.03
N THR A 177 -2.59 -8.93 -1.07
CA THR A 177 -3.45 -10.09 -1.29
C THR A 177 -2.68 -11.27 -1.88
N GLU A 178 -3.29 -12.44 -1.87
CA GLU A 178 -2.79 -13.64 -2.55
C GLU A 178 -2.50 -13.37 -4.04
N ASP A 179 -3.40 -12.68 -4.75
CA ASP A 179 -3.24 -12.36 -6.18
C ASP A 179 -1.97 -11.52 -6.41
N THR A 180 -1.73 -10.51 -5.57
CA THR A 180 -0.50 -9.69 -5.65
C THR A 180 0.73 -10.51 -5.29
N TYR A 181 0.67 -11.31 -4.22
CA TYR A 181 1.76 -12.17 -3.79
C TYR A 181 2.21 -13.14 -4.89
N GLN A 182 1.28 -13.75 -5.61
CA GLN A 182 1.60 -14.68 -6.70
C GLN A 182 2.40 -14.02 -7.83
N LEU A 183 2.15 -12.75 -8.12
CA LEU A 183 2.92 -11.97 -9.11
C LEU A 183 4.36 -11.70 -8.66
N LEU A 184 4.58 -11.56 -7.35
CA LEU A 184 5.91 -11.30 -6.81
C LEU A 184 6.79 -12.54 -6.79
N ARG A 185 6.21 -13.75 -6.93
CA ARG A 185 6.95 -15.00 -6.92
C ARG A 185 7.80 -15.16 -8.17
N ASN A 186 8.98 -15.74 -8.01
CA ASN A 186 9.76 -16.22 -9.14
C ASN A 186 9.18 -17.55 -9.62
N GLU A 187 8.90 -17.67 -10.92
CA GLU A 187 8.21 -18.83 -11.53
C GLU A 187 8.93 -20.17 -11.39
N TYR A 188 10.20 -20.19 -10.93
CA TYR A 188 11.07 -21.36 -10.99
C TYR A 188 10.95 -22.35 -9.83
N ILE A 189 10.06 -22.15 -8.86
CA ILE A 189 9.90 -23.10 -7.76
C ILE A 189 8.44 -23.51 -7.60
N ARG A 190 7.98 -24.43 -8.44
CA ARG A 190 6.90 -25.34 -8.10
C ARG A 190 7.49 -26.49 -7.29
N ASN A 191 7.34 -26.44 -5.97
CA ASN A 191 7.50 -27.65 -5.17
C ASN A 191 6.30 -28.56 -5.41
N GLU A 192 6.60 -29.86 -5.58
CA GLU A 192 5.66 -30.94 -5.94
C GLU A 192 4.51 -31.12 -4.93
N ASP A 193 4.55 -30.47 -3.78
CA ASP A 193 3.62 -30.70 -2.66
C ASP A 193 2.55 -29.64 -2.45
N ASN A 194 2.26 -28.73 -3.37
CA ASN A 194 1.24 -27.66 -3.18
C ASN A 194 1.26 -26.91 -1.81
N ASN A 195 2.17 -27.23 -0.92
CA ASN A 195 2.39 -26.55 0.36
C ASN A 195 3.36 -25.39 0.17
N PHE A 196 2.80 -24.19 0.11
CA PHE A 196 3.47 -22.93 -0.17
C PHE A 196 4.32 -22.39 0.99
N THR A 197 5.36 -23.09 1.38
CA THR A 197 6.50 -22.48 2.06
C THR A 197 7.58 -22.19 1.03
N ILE A 198 7.41 -21.11 0.26
CA ILE A 198 8.49 -20.62 -0.58
C ILE A 198 9.44 -19.85 0.31
N PRO A 199 10.73 -20.14 0.30
CA PRO A 199 11.72 -19.31 0.94
C PRO A 199 11.57 -17.87 0.44
N GLN A 200 11.58 -16.89 1.34
CA GLN A 200 11.48 -15.46 1.02
C GLN A 200 12.49 -15.02 -0.06
N GLU A 201 13.60 -15.72 -0.16
CA GLU A 201 14.69 -15.55 -1.13
C GLU A 201 14.25 -15.64 -2.61
N ASN A 202 13.03 -16.16 -2.86
CA ASN A 202 12.53 -16.40 -4.21
C ASN A 202 11.51 -15.38 -4.69
N LEU A 203 11.31 -14.28 -3.96
CA LEU A 203 10.46 -13.18 -4.41
C LEU A 203 11.24 -12.18 -5.28
N ALA A 204 10.52 -11.54 -6.19
CA ALA A 204 11.06 -10.50 -7.06
C ALA A 204 11.74 -9.38 -6.23
N ASN A 205 12.93 -8.95 -6.66
CA ASN A 205 13.69 -7.88 -6.01
C ASN A 205 13.93 -8.11 -4.50
N GLU A 206 14.01 -9.35 -4.09
CA GLU A 206 14.24 -9.73 -2.68
C GLU A 206 13.19 -9.16 -1.71
N ILE A 207 11.96 -8.97 -2.17
CA ILE A 207 10.85 -8.51 -1.31
C ILE A 207 10.63 -9.55 -0.21
N VAL A 208 10.63 -9.11 1.05
CA VAL A 208 10.40 -9.94 2.22
C VAL A 208 8.97 -9.74 2.69
N VAL A 209 8.21 -10.82 2.75
CA VAL A 209 6.83 -10.84 3.26
C VAL A 209 6.64 -11.99 4.25
N GLU A 210 5.68 -11.84 5.15
CA GLU A 210 5.22 -12.92 6.02
C GLU A 210 3.72 -13.13 5.83
N ARG A 211 3.32 -14.41 5.72
CA ARG A 211 1.93 -14.79 5.66
C ARG A 211 1.25 -14.48 7.00
N ILE A 212 0.09 -13.84 6.94
CA ILE A 212 -0.74 -13.62 8.12
C ILE A 212 -1.43 -14.96 8.47
N PRO A 213 -1.37 -15.41 9.74
CA PRO A 213 -1.88 -16.72 10.14
C PRO A 213 -3.42 -16.73 10.33
N VAL A 214 -4.14 -16.01 9.47
CA VAL A 214 -5.60 -15.94 9.45
C VAL A 214 -6.06 -16.06 8.01
N GLU A 215 -7.06 -16.91 7.79
CA GLU A 215 -7.74 -17.07 6.51
C GLU A 215 -9.02 -16.25 6.47
N PHE A 216 -9.42 -15.84 5.28
CA PHE A 216 -10.71 -15.18 5.07
C PHE A 216 -11.35 -15.70 3.79
N GLU A 217 -12.66 -15.78 3.78
CA GLU A 217 -13.42 -16.27 2.64
C GLU A 217 -13.70 -15.13 1.66
N VAL A 218 -13.35 -15.35 0.40
CA VAL A 218 -13.67 -14.44 -0.71
C VAL A 218 -14.72 -15.10 -1.59
N LYS A 219 -15.85 -14.44 -1.79
CA LYS A 219 -16.92 -14.93 -2.65
C LYS A 219 -16.38 -15.26 -4.05
N GLY A 220 -16.51 -16.51 -4.45
CA GLY A 220 -16.06 -17.01 -5.76
C GLY A 220 -14.58 -17.40 -5.85
N LYS A 221 -13.78 -17.16 -4.78
CA LYS A 221 -12.35 -17.52 -4.73
C LYS A 221 -12.01 -18.53 -3.61
N GLY A 222 -12.92 -18.74 -2.63
CA GLY A 222 -12.67 -19.56 -1.45
C GLY A 222 -11.74 -18.90 -0.45
N ALA A 223 -11.12 -19.70 0.43
CA ALA A 223 -10.20 -19.23 1.45
C ALA A 223 -8.96 -18.58 0.84
N GLN A 224 -8.64 -17.39 1.29
CA GLN A 224 -7.51 -16.59 0.84
C GLN A 224 -6.65 -16.16 2.04
N HIS A 225 -5.42 -15.76 1.76
CA HIS A 225 -4.49 -15.24 2.76
C HIS A 225 -4.06 -13.82 2.43
N PHE A 226 -3.72 -13.08 3.49
CA PHE A 226 -2.95 -11.85 3.37
C PHE A 226 -1.48 -12.10 3.70
N TYR A 227 -0.64 -11.26 3.15
CA TYR A 227 0.80 -11.23 3.43
C TYR A 227 1.19 -9.83 3.87
N GLY A 228 1.84 -9.73 5.03
CA GLY A 228 2.40 -8.47 5.51
C GLY A 228 3.76 -8.22 4.85
N VAL A 229 3.96 -7.04 4.29
CA VAL A 229 5.24 -6.65 3.69
C VAL A 229 6.21 -6.24 4.77
N VAL A 230 7.28 -6.99 4.91
CA VAL A 230 8.34 -6.72 5.90
C VAL A 230 9.30 -5.66 5.37
N ASN A 231 9.95 -5.93 4.23
CA ASN A 231 10.99 -5.08 3.69
C ASN A 231 11.31 -5.42 2.22
N MET A 232 12.15 -4.60 1.64
CA MET A 232 12.79 -4.80 0.35
C MET A 232 14.28 -4.43 0.51
N PRO A 233 15.16 -5.38 0.89
CA PRO A 233 16.55 -5.10 1.25
C PRO A 233 17.37 -4.38 0.19
N GLY A 234 17.13 -4.68 -1.10
CA GLY A 234 17.78 -4.00 -2.22
C GLY A 234 17.24 -2.60 -2.55
N PHE A 235 16.24 -2.10 -1.80
CA PHE A 235 15.62 -0.80 -2.07
C PHE A 235 16.45 0.35 -1.47
N SER A 236 16.84 1.30 -2.33
CA SER A 236 17.51 2.53 -1.92
C SER A 236 16.50 3.68 -1.84
N ILE A 237 16.20 4.14 -0.63
CA ILE A 237 15.28 5.26 -0.43
C ILE A 237 15.85 6.59 -1.01
N GLU A 238 17.17 6.76 -0.97
CA GLU A 238 17.80 7.95 -1.56
C GLU A 238 17.66 7.96 -3.08
N GLU A 239 17.96 6.85 -3.75
CA GLU A 239 17.80 6.74 -5.20
C GLU A 239 16.35 6.93 -5.61
N PHE A 240 15.42 6.40 -4.84
CA PHE A 240 13.98 6.53 -5.08
C PHE A 240 13.55 8.01 -5.08
N PHE A 241 13.84 8.76 -4.03
CA PHE A 241 13.42 10.17 -3.94
C PHE A 241 14.27 11.12 -4.79
N ARG A 242 15.52 10.74 -5.14
CA ARG A 242 16.35 11.52 -6.08
C ARG A 242 15.80 11.58 -7.49
N GLN A 243 14.87 10.72 -7.86
CA GLN A 243 14.13 10.83 -9.13
C GLN A 243 13.31 12.13 -9.20
N GLY A 244 12.75 12.57 -8.08
CA GLY A 244 11.99 13.83 -7.96
C GLY A 244 12.83 15.01 -7.46
N ASN A 245 13.78 14.75 -6.57
CA ASN A 245 14.66 15.77 -5.95
C ASN A 245 16.11 15.29 -5.93
N LYS A 246 16.93 15.79 -6.84
CA LYS A 246 18.34 15.37 -7.00
C LYS A 246 19.20 15.55 -5.76
N ASP A 247 18.85 16.49 -4.90
CA ASP A 247 19.59 16.84 -3.68
C ASP A 247 19.02 16.11 -2.43
N PHE A 248 18.08 15.18 -2.64
CA PHE A 248 17.49 14.42 -1.54
C PHE A 248 18.56 13.63 -0.79
N THR A 249 18.51 13.77 0.54
CA THR A 249 19.31 12.99 1.49
C THR A 249 18.38 12.32 2.49
N ALA A 250 18.51 11.00 2.64
CA ALA A 250 17.69 10.25 3.57
C ALA A 250 18.06 10.59 5.02
N ASP A 251 17.03 10.64 5.87
CA ASP A 251 17.21 10.76 7.30
C ASP A 251 17.83 9.45 7.86
N PRO A 252 19.01 9.50 8.53
CA PRO A 252 19.72 8.31 8.99
C PRO A 252 18.93 7.44 9.97
N ASP A 253 18.01 8.03 10.73
CA ASP A 253 17.17 7.29 11.67
C ASP A 253 15.98 6.65 10.98
N CYS A 254 15.41 7.30 9.98
CA CYS A 254 14.24 6.81 9.24
C CYS A 254 14.61 5.78 8.17
N VAL A 255 15.83 5.82 7.63
CA VAL A 255 16.31 4.84 6.64
C VAL A 255 16.36 3.42 7.22
N LYS A 256 16.45 3.28 8.55
CA LYS A 256 16.37 2.00 9.25
C LYS A 256 15.03 1.27 9.10
N ALA A 257 14.02 1.95 8.58
CA ALA A 257 12.70 1.37 8.30
C ALA A 257 12.64 0.57 6.98
N VAL A 258 13.61 0.75 6.12
CA VAL A 258 13.59 0.25 4.74
C VAL A 258 15.00 -0.13 4.26
N GLY A 259 15.06 -0.91 3.20
CA GLY A 259 16.32 -1.26 2.55
C GLY A 259 17.23 -2.20 3.37
N PRO A 260 18.56 -2.15 3.15
CA PRO A 260 19.50 -3.14 3.70
C PRO A 260 19.54 -3.22 5.23
N THR A 261 19.24 -2.12 5.90
CA THR A 261 19.22 -2.02 7.37
C THR A 261 17.82 -2.13 7.95
N GLY A 262 16.83 -2.36 7.10
CA GLY A 262 15.42 -2.46 7.48
C GLY A 262 15.07 -3.75 8.23
N PRO A 263 13.80 -3.87 8.65
CA PRO A 263 13.31 -5.00 9.43
C PRO A 263 13.41 -6.30 8.63
N LYS A 264 13.59 -7.41 9.34
CA LYS A 264 13.66 -8.77 8.76
C LYS A 264 12.40 -9.58 9.05
N THR A 265 11.58 -9.15 9.99
CA THR A 265 10.35 -9.82 10.41
C THR A 265 9.21 -8.81 10.60
N LEU A 266 7.96 -9.27 10.52
CA LEU A 266 6.80 -8.41 10.84
C LEU A 266 6.83 -7.93 12.31
N ASN A 267 7.37 -8.73 13.22
CA ASN A 267 7.48 -8.29 14.60
C ASN A 267 8.47 -7.14 14.76
N GLU A 268 9.54 -7.10 13.98
CA GLU A 268 10.45 -5.95 13.94
C GLU A 268 9.75 -4.71 13.35
N VAL A 269 8.93 -4.87 12.29
CA VAL A 269 8.09 -3.79 11.76
C VAL A 269 7.13 -3.27 12.83
N ARG A 270 6.42 -4.17 13.52
CA ARG A 270 5.49 -3.82 14.60
C ARG A 270 6.17 -3.02 15.70
N ASN A 271 7.32 -3.50 16.18
CA ASN A 271 8.10 -2.82 17.22
C ASN A 271 8.53 -1.43 16.78
N MET A 272 9.03 -1.32 15.54
CA MET A 272 9.51 -0.05 15.00
C MET A 272 8.39 0.99 14.84
N LEU A 273 7.20 0.56 14.40
CA LEU A 273 6.05 1.43 14.17
C LEU A 273 5.12 1.57 15.39
N GLY A 274 5.42 0.90 16.49
CA GLY A 274 4.57 0.88 17.68
C GLY A 274 3.21 0.22 17.42
N ILE A 275 3.15 -0.78 16.54
CA ILE A 275 1.95 -1.55 16.24
C ILE A 275 1.88 -2.75 17.20
N PRO A 276 0.78 -2.94 17.94
CA PRO A 276 0.64 -4.10 18.82
C PRO A 276 0.59 -5.41 18.04
N ILE A 277 1.15 -6.47 18.62
CA ILE A 277 1.04 -7.83 18.06
C ILE A 277 -0.38 -8.32 18.28
N PRO A 278 -1.13 -8.73 17.23
CA PRO A 278 -2.49 -9.22 17.37
C PRO A 278 -2.54 -10.58 18.07
N ASP A 279 -3.63 -10.83 18.77
CA ASP A 279 -4.02 -12.17 19.19
C ASP A 279 -4.80 -12.83 18.03
N PHE A 280 -4.09 -13.55 17.17
CA PHE A 280 -4.67 -14.15 15.97
C PHE A 280 -5.74 -15.20 16.23
N GLU A 281 -5.85 -15.74 17.45
CA GLU A 281 -6.94 -16.63 17.81
C GLU A 281 -8.30 -15.90 17.91
N LYS A 282 -8.25 -14.58 18.09
CA LYS A 282 -9.43 -13.69 18.18
C LYS A 282 -9.70 -12.87 16.93
N VAL A 283 -8.80 -12.92 15.94
CA VAL A 283 -8.97 -12.17 14.69
C VAL A 283 -9.92 -12.93 13.77
N ASN A 284 -11.05 -12.31 13.43
CA ASN A 284 -11.97 -12.80 12.42
C ASN A 284 -12.13 -11.72 11.34
N LEU A 285 -11.51 -11.92 10.22
CA LEU A 285 -11.54 -10.97 9.09
C LEU A 285 -12.92 -10.92 8.41
N ASN A 286 -13.73 -11.98 8.55
CA ASN A 286 -15.07 -12.05 7.98
C ASN A 286 -16.10 -11.21 8.77
N GLU A 287 -15.89 -11.00 10.06
CA GLU A 287 -16.79 -10.14 10.86
C GLU A 287 -16.69 -8.65 10.51
N GLU A 288 -15.53 -8.19 10.03
CA GLU A 288 -15.36 -6.80 9.58
C GLU A 288 -16.18 -6.52 8.31
N GLU A 289 -16.39 -7.52 7.43
CA GLU A 289 -17.28 -7.41 6.27
C GLU A 289 -18.72 -7.06 6.66
N ASN A 290 -19.20 -7.62 7.76
CA ASN A 290 -20.57 -7.39 8.24
C ASN A 290 -20.76 -5.99 8.83
N LYS A 291 -19.70 -5.37 9.37
CA LYS A 291 -19.77 -4.01 9.93
C LYS A 291 -19.76 -2.91 8.87
N ILE A 292 -19.13 -3.17 7.71
CA ILE A 292 -19.09 -2.23 6.59
C ILE A 292 -20.43 -2.19 5.86
N GLN A 293 -21.12 -3.32 5.75
CA GLN A 293 -22.46 -3.38 5.13
C GLN A 293 -23.57 -2.70 5.93
N VAL A 294 -23.39 -2.51 7.24
CA VAL A 294 -24.39 -1.86 8.13
C VAL A 294 -24.20 -0.34 8.20
N LYS A 295 -23.13 0.21 7.62
CA LYS A 295 -22.84 1.67 7.59
C LYS A 295 -23.08 2.34 6.23
N GLN A 296 -23.63 1.62 5.26
CA GLN A 296 -24.20 2.16 4.04
C GLN A 296 -25.72 2.29 4.24
#